data_a19c6919e71245d8b1933baf2610f84b
#
_entry.id   a19c6919e71245d8b1933baf2610f84b
#
_cell.length_a   1.000
_cell.length_b   1.000
_cell.length_c   1.000
_cell.angle_alpha   90.00
_cell.angle_beta   90.00
_cell.angle_gamma   90.00
#
_symmetry.space_group_name_H-M   'P 1'
#
loop_
_entity.id
_entity.type
_entity.pdbx_description
1 polymer ?
#
loop_
_entity_poly.entity_id
_entity_poly.type
_entity_poly.pdbx_seq_one_letter_code
_entity_poly.pdbx_strand_id
1 'polypeptide(L)'
;MKNILCFGDSNTYGYIPDKSGRFPWGVRWTSILTERLGQDYNVVEEGLCGRTTIFDDPFRPGRNGNESFQAILESHNPLNLITIMLGTNDCKTVYGATAGIIGKGVESLLEQIRQHSPKSEVLLISPIYLGERVYEEKFDVEFSKESIQVSKDLENVYERIADKWNIHFLRAQDYASCSETDQEHLNADGHKKLGEAIYRCVSQII
;
A
#
# COMPACT_ATOMS: atom_id res chain seq x y z
N MET A 1 -18.50 13.27 -10.26
CA MET A 1 -17.13 12.75 -10.23
C MET A 1 -16.98 11.90 -8.97
N LYS A 2 -16.49 10.68 -9.07
CA LYS A 2 -16.24 9.78 -7.94
C LYS A 2 -14.83 9.98 -7.40
N ASN A 3 -14.65 10.10 -6.09
CA ASN A 3 -13.36 10.28 -5.46
C ASN A 3 -12.81 8.95 -4.95
N ILE A 4 -11.56 8.65 -5.30
CA ILE A 4 -10.82 7.45 -4.90
C ILE A 4 -9.57 7.89 -4.16
N LEU A 5 -9.39 7.43 -2.93
CA LEU A 5 -8.18 7.67 -2.14
C LEU A 5 -7.26 6.45 -2.25
N CYS A 6 -6.03 6.64 -2.70
CA CYS A 6 -5.00 5.60 -2.74
C CYS A 6 -3.99 5.81 -1.61
N PHE A 7 -4.24 5.20 -0.44
CA PHE A 7 -3.41 5.32 0.74
C PHE A 7 -2.37 4.21 0.81
N GLY A 8 -1.08 4.57 0.86
CA GLY A 8 0.00 3.59 0.85
C GLY A 8 1.38 4.18 1.12
N ASP A 9 2.38 3.37 0.87
CA ASP A 9 3.80 3.67 1.10
C ASP A 9 4.55 4.13 -0.17
N SER A 10 5.84 3.79 -0.27
CA SER A 10 6.70 4.08 -1.42
C SER A 10 6.23 3.44 -2.72
N ASN A 11 5.62 2.25 -2.69
CA ASN A 11 5.05 1.60 -3.86
C ASN A 11 3.79 2.33 -4.37
N THR A 12 3.06 3.01 -3.51
CA THR A 12 1.96 3.92 -3.91
C THR A 12 2.48 5.28 -4.34
N TYR A 13 3.51 5.80 -3.68
CA TYR A 13 4.21 7.02 -4.11
C TYR A 13 4.82 6.87 -5.51
N GLY A 14 5.25 5.68 -5.88
CA GLY A 14 5.96 5.40 -7.14
C GLY A 14 7.45 5.67 -7.04
N TYR A 15 8.09 5.21 -5.95
CA TYR A 15 9.53 5.31 -5.75
C TYR A 15 10.28 4.49 -6.80
N ILE A 16 11.36 5.04 -7.37
CA ILE A 16 12.19 4.35 -8.37
C ILE A 16 13.25 3.51 -7.66
N PRO A 17 13.36 2.20 -7.94
CA PRO A 17 14.26 1.28 -7.25
C PRO A 17 15.76 1.67 -7.28
N ASP A 18 16.19 2.43 -8.29
CA ASP A 18 17.57 2.92 -8.42
C ASP A 18 17.86 4.18 -7.60
N LYS A 19 16.92 4.60 -6.74
CA LYS A 19 17.00 5.79 -5.88
C LYS A 19 16.99 7.13 -6.63
N SER A 20 16.64 7.15 -7.92
CA SER A 20 16.60 8.37 -8.75
C SER A 20 15.38 9.26 -8.50
N GLY A 21 14.45 8.83 -7.64
CA GLY A 21 13.32 9.63 -7.21
C GLY A 21 11.97 8.97 -7.39
N ARG A 22 11.03 9.66 -8.04
CA ARG A 22 9.64 9.24 -8.25
C ARG A 22 9.37 8.99 -9.72
N PHE A 23 8.73 7.87 -10.06
CA PHE A 23 8.26 7.64 -11.43
C PHE A 23 7.35 8.78 -11.92
N PRO A 24 7.46 9.19 -13.20
CA PRO A 24 6.61 10.23 -13.75
C PRO A 24 5.14 9.79 -13.84
N TRP A 25 4.27 10.75 -14.12
CA TRP A 25 2.88 10.48 -14.46
C TRP A 25 2.81 9.51 -15.65
N GLY A 26 1.80 8.64 -15.67
CA GLY A 26 1.62 7.58 -16.68
C GLY A 26 2.42 6.29 -16.40
N VAL A 27 3.31 6.28 -15.39
CA VAL A 27 4.09 5.08 -15.00
C VAL A 27 3.63 4.51 -13.66
N ARG A 28 3.33 5.35 -12.68
CA ARG A 28 2.84 4.90 -11.36
C ARG A 28 1.50 4.20 -11.50
N TRP A 29 1.27 3.15 -10.73
CA TRP A 29 0.00 2.42 -10.76
C TRP A 29 -1.22 3.33 -10.48
N THR A 30 -1.05 4.34 -9.63
CA THR A 30 -2.09 5.34 -9.31
C THR A 30 -2.42 6.21 -10.52
N SER A 31 -1.42 6.66 -11.29
CA SER A 31 -1.64 7.43 -12.51
C SER A 31 -2.23 6.58 -13.64
N ILE A 32 -1.83 5.31 -13.75
CA ILE A 32 -2.44 4.36 -14.69
C ILE A 32 -3.92 4.15 -14.35
N LEU A 33 -4.24 3.96 -13.06
CA LEU A 33 -5.63 3.88 -12.58
C LEU A 33 -6.42 5.13 -12.99
N THR A 34 -5.86 6.33 -12.80
CA THR A 34 -6.49 7.59 -13.18
C THR A 34 -6.80 7.64 -14.68
N GLU A 35 -5.80 7.31 -15.51
CA GLU A 35 -5.96 7.32 -16.98
C GLU A 35 -7.02 6.30 -17.44
N ARG A 36 -7.07 5.13 -16.83
CA ARG A 36 -8.03 4.08 -17.17
C ARG A 36 -9.45 4.40 -16.76
N LEU A 37 -9.64 5.03 -15.61
CA LEU A 37 -10.96 5.42 -15.11
C LEU A 37 -11.53 6.65 -15.85
N GLY A 38 -10.69 7.53 -16.35
CA GLY A 38 -11.10 8.72 -17.11
C GLY A 38 -11.66 9.85 -16.22
N GLN A 39 -12.33 10.81 -16.87
CA GLN A 39 -12.67 12.11 -16.29
C GLN A 39 -13.79 12.06 -15.21
N ASP A 40 -14.53 10.97 -15.13
CA ASP A 40 -15.59 10.83 -14.12
C ASP A 40 -15.06 10.48 -12.72
N TYR A 41 -13.75 10.26 -12.61
CA TYR A 41 -13.08 9.87 -11.38
C TYR A 41 -11.94 10.82 -11.02
N ASN A 42 -11.79 11.06 -9.73
CA ASN A 42 -10.67 11.79 -9.15
C ASN A 42 -9.88 10.83 -8.24
N VAL A 43 -8.65 10.52 -8.62
CA VAL A 43 -7.76 9.64 -7.85
C VAL A 43 -6.78 10.48 -7.06
N VAL A 44 -6.87 10.39 -5.74
CA VAL A 44 -6.00 11.08 -4.79
C VAL A 44 -4.83 10.15 -4.43
N GLU A 45 -3.61 10.55 -4.78
CA GLU A 45 -2.39 9.78 -4.51
C GLU A 45 -1.83 10.13 -3.12
N GLU A 46 -2.10 9.32 -2.12
CA GLU A 46 -1.60 9.44 -0.75
C GLU A 46 -0.50 8.39 -0.45
N GLY A 47 0.47 8.28 -1.33
CA GLY A 47 1.69 7.49 -1.14
C GLY A 47 2.77 8.27 -0.39
N LEU A 48 3.33 7.68 0.68
CA LEU A 48 4.44 8.27 1.44
C LEU A 48 5.54 7.23 1.69
N CYS A 49 6.74 7.48 1.17
CA CYS A 49 7.89 6.58 1.37
C CYS A 49 8.16 6.33 2.86
N GLY A 50 8.25 5.06 3.25
CA GLY A 50 8.47 4.67 4.64
C GLY A 50 7.22 4.61 5.51
N ARG A 51 6.01 4.86 4.95
CA ARG A 51 4.77 4.80 5.75
C ARG A 51 4.54 3.37 6.25
N THR A 52 4.29 3.27 7.55
CA THR A 52 3.87 2.07 8.26
C THR A 52 2.35 2.08 8.47
N THR A 53 1.79 1.00 8.96
CA THR A 53 0.38 0.98 9.41
C THR A 53 0.21 1.78 10.70
N ILE A 54 0.97 1.47 11.76
CA ILE A 54 0.80 2.05 13.12
C ILE A 54 2.11 2.37 13.85
N PHE A 55 3.27 2.14 13.24
CA PHE A 55 4.54 2.31 13.92
C PHE A 55 5.16 3.68 13.64
N ASP A 56 5.68 4.31 14.67
CA ASP A 56 6.55 5.47 14.52
C ASP A 56 7.92 5.05 14.01
N ASP A 57 8.39 5.69 12.94
CA ASP A 57 9.74 5.47 12.45
C ASP A 57 10.71 6.30 13.30
N PRO A 58 11.65 5.67 14.05
CA PRO A 58 12.56 6.39 14.92
C PRO A 58 13.53 7.31 14.16
N PHE A 59 13.70 7.09 12.85
CA PHE A 59 14.62 7.84 12.00
C PHE A 59 13.90 8.88 11.11
N ARG A 60 12.59 8.70 10.86
CA ARG A 60 11.79 9.54 9.96
C ARG A 60 10.42 9.86 10.56
N PRO A 61 10.26 11.01 11.24
CA PRO A 61 8.97 11.40 11.82
C PRO A 61 7.83 11.44 10.79
N GLY A 62 6.60 11.19 11.24
CA GLY A 62 5.39 11.27 10.44
C GLY A 62 5.17 10.07 9.50
N ARG A 63 5.76 8.91 9.78
CA ARG A 63 5.55 7.68 9.01
C ARG A 63 4.45 6.78 9.55
N ASN A 64 3.93 7.07 10.72
CA ASN A 64 2.78 6.38 11.29
C ASN A 64 1.51 6.71 10.50
N GLY A 65 1.04 5.73 9.71
CA GLY A 65 -0.15 5.90 8.88
C GLY A 65 -1.40 6.16 9.71
N ASN A 66 -1.53 5.48 10.85
CA ASN A 66 -2.70 5.61 11.72
C ASN A 66 -2.87 7.03 12.29
N GLU A 67 -1.78 7.75 12.54
CA GLU A 67 -1.85 9.13 13.06
C GLU A 67 -2.34 10.15 12.01
N SER A 68 -1.93 9.95 10.75
CA SER A 68 -2.25 10.90 9.68
C SER A 68 -3.58 10.61 8.98
N PHE A 69 -4.09 9.38 9.09
CA PHE A 69 -5.15 8.88 8.22
C PHE A 69 -6.49 9.58 8.44
N GLN A 70 -6.87 9.84 9.70
CA GLN A 70 -8.12 10.57 9.99
C GLN A 70 -8.17 11.94 9.30
N ALA A 71 -7.11 12.73 9.41
CA ALA A 71 -7.04 14.04 8.77
C ALA A 71 -7.12 13.95 7.24
N ILE A 72 -6.49 12.91 6.66
CA ILE A 72 -6.56 12.62 5.22
C ILE A 72 -8.00 12.25 4.82
N LEU A 73 -8.66 11.36 5.55
CA LEU A 73 -10.06 10.99 5.28
C LEU A 73 -10.99 12.21 5.31
N GLU A 74 -10.89 13.02 6.36
CA GLU A 74 -11.74 14.20 6.53
C GLU A 74 -11.50 15.25 5.45
N SER A 75 -10.24 15.48 5.06
CA SER A 75 -9.88 16.49 4.05
C SER A 75 -10.27 16.12 2.63
N HIS A 76 -10.41 14.82 2.34
CA HIS A 76 -10.76 14.33 1.00
C HIS A 76 -12.21 13.84 0.86
N ASN A 77 -12.98 13.80 1.96
CA ASN A 77 -14.39 13.43 1.88
C ASN A 77 -15.21 14.40 1.00
N PRO A 78 -16.24 13.90 0.28
CA PRO A 78 -16.72 12.52 0.27
C PRO A 78 -15.88 11.60 -0.61
N LEU A 79 -15.56 10.41 -0.10
CA LEU A 79 -14.84 9.35 -0.81
C LEU A 79 -15.79 8.25 -1.25
N ASN A 80 -15.62 7.73 -2.46
CA ASN A 80 -16.41 6.60 -2.98
C ASN A 80 -15.67 5.27 -2.77
N LEU A 81 -14.34 5.30 -2.88
CA LEU A 81 -13.48 4.13 -2.67
C LEU A 81 -12.18 4.57 -1.98
N ILE A 82 -11.70 3.72 -1.08
CA ILE A 82 -10.39 3.86 -0.45
C ILE A 82 -9.61 2.59 -0.71
N THR A 83 -8.41 2.71 -1.30
CA THR A 83 -7.46 1.60 -1.37
C THR A 83 -6.41 1.75 -0.27
N ILE A 84 -6.09 0.64 0.42
CA ILE A 84 -5.00 0.59 1.41
C ILE A 84 -3.98 -0.44 0.91
N MET A 85 -2.73 0.00 0.70
CA MET A 85 -1.59 -0.86 0.40
C MET A 85 -0.42 -0.45 1.29
N LEU A 86 -0.32 -1.06 2.46
CA LEU A 86 0.67 -0.83 3.52
C LEU A 86 1.13 -2.15 4.11
N GLY A 87 2.20 -2.12 4.88
CA GLY A 87 2.73 -3.27 5.63
C GLY A 87 4.18 -3.61 5.30
N THR A 88 4.71 -3.18 4.14
CA THR A 88 6.10 -3.41 3.76
C THR A 88 7.06 -2.84 4.79
N ASN A 89 6.90 -1.57 5.16
CA ASN A 89 7.78 -0.92 6.14
C ASN A 89 7.62 -1.46 7.56
N ASP A 90 6.45 -1.99 7.89
CA ASP A 90 6.18 -2.63 9.18
C ASP A 90 7.01 -3.91 9.37
N CYS A 91 7.48 -4.53 8.27
CA CYS A 91 8.37 -5.69 8.29
C CYS A 91 9.80 -5.38 8.71
N LYS A 92 10.18 -4.10 8.89
CA LYS A 92 11.52 -3.71 9.32
C LYS A 92 11.86 -4.27 10.69
N THR A 93 13.12 -4.64 10.88
CA THR A 93 13.63 -5.27 12.11
C THR A 93 13.40 -4.42 13.36
N VAL A 94 13.44 -3.09 13.21
CA VAL A 94 13.28 -2.14 14.32
C VAL A 94 11.91 -2.30 15.02
N TYR A 95 10.89 -2.77 14.31
CA TYR A 95 9.54 -2.96 14.89
C TYR A 95 9.33 -4.36 15.47
N GLY A 96 10.07 -5.37 15.04
CA GLY A 96 9.93 -6.75 15.51
C GLY A 96 8.49 -7.28 15.34
N ALA A 97 7.74 -6.77 14.36
CA ALA A 97 6.33 -7.06 14.21
C ALA A 97 6.10 -8.38 13.47
N THR A 98 5.11 -9.13 13.92
CA THR A 98 4.57 -10.26 13.15
C THR A 98 3.49 -9.78 12.17
N ALA A 99 3.21 -10.57 11.13
CA ALA A 99 2.12 -10.25 10.20
C ALA A 99 0.77 -10.04 10.91
N GLY A 100 0.51 -10.76 12.00
CA GLY A 100 -0.70 -10.57 12.82
C GLY A 100 -0.77 -9.22 13.53
N ILE A 101 0.36 -8.68 13.99
CA ILE A 101 0.42 -7.33 14.60
C ILE A 101 0.23 -6.27 13.52
N ILE A 102 0.87 -6.44 12.36
CA ILE A 102 0.68 -5.54 11.20
C ILE A 102 -0.79 -5.53 10.76
N GLY A 103 -1.42 -6.71 10.73
CA GLY A 103 -2.85 -6.84 10.45
C GLY A 103 -3.73 -6.06 11.42
N LYS A 104 -3.39 -6.01 12.73
CA LYS A 104 -4.10 -5.14 13.69
C LYS A 104 -3.93 -3.66 13.36
N GLY A 105 -2.77 -3.27 12.83
CA GLY A 105 -2.56 -1.91 12.30
C GLY A 105 -3.52 -1.61 11.16
N VAL A 106 -3.68 -2.53 10.21
CA VAL A 106 -4.69 -2.40 9.14
C VAL A 106 -6.10 -2.31 9.70
N GLU A 107 -6.47 -3.15 10.67
CA GLU A 107 -7.80 -3.06 11.30
C GLU A 107 -8.04 -1.71 11.98
N SER A 108 -7.00 -1.09 12.55
CA SER A 108 -7.09 0.27 13.12
C SER A 108 -7.40 1.32 12.03
N LEU A 109 -6.81 1.20 10.85
CA LEU A 109 -7.15 2.06 9.71
C LEU A 109 -8.58 1.82 9.22
N LEU A 110 -9.03 0.57 9.15
CA LEU A 110 -10.40 0.22 8.77
C LEU A 110 -11.43 0.80 9.76
N GLU A 111 -11.09 0.82 11.04
CA GLU A 111 -11.91 1.44 12.07
C GLU A 111 -12.06 2.95 11.86
N GLN A 112 -10.98 3.65 11.47
CA GLN A 112 -11.05 5.06 11.11
C GLN A 112 -11.93 5.30 9.87
N ILE A 113 -11.85 4.43 8.85
CA ILE A 113 -12.75 4.53 7.69
C ILE A 113 -14.20 4.40 8.13
N ARG A 114 -14.52 3.42 8.97
CA ARG A 114 -15.87 3.22 9.50
C ARG A 114 -16.41 4.45 10.23
N GLN A 115 -15.53 5.16 10.93
CA GLN A 115 -15.91 6.36 11.71
C GLN A 115 -16.02 7.62 10.85
N HIS A 116 -15.06 7.83 9.93
CA HIS A 116 -14.90 9.11 9.23
C HIS A 116 -15.32 9.07 7.74
N SER A 117 -15.46 7.88 7.15
CA SER A 117 -15.89 7.70 5.75
C SER A 117 -16.76 6.44 5.57
N PRO A 118 -17.85 6.29 6.36
CA PRO A 118 -18.61 5.03 6.47
C PRO A 118 -19.36 4.60 5.19
N LYS A 119 -19.40 5.46 4.18
CA LYS A 119 -20.06 5.17 2.88
C LYS A 119 -19.07 4.78 1.79
N SER A 120 -17.79 4.80 2.10
CA SER A 120 -16.75 4.41 1.14
C SER A 120 -16.66 2.90 1.03
N GLU A 121 -16.55 2.42 -0.20
CA GLU A 121 -16.05 1.07 -0.44
C GLU A 121 -14.57 1.00 -0.06
N VAL A 122 -14.08 -0.18 0.30
CA VAL A 122 -12.68 -0.39 0.66
C VAL A 122 -12.10 -1.52 -0.15
N LEU A 123 -10.92 -1.27 -0.75
CA LEU A 123 -10.08 -2.28 -1.37
C LEU A 123 -8.78 -2.42 -0.57
N LEU A 124 -8.67 -3.49 0.20
CA LEU A 124 -7.43 -3.84 0.88
C LEU A 124 -6.50 -4.58 -0.09
N ILE A 125 -5.28 -4.09 -0.24
CA ILE A 125 -4.28 -4.67 -1.14
C ILE A 125 -3.12 -5.18 -0.29
N SER A 126 -2.86 -6.50 -0.32
CA SER A 126 -1.62 -7.01 0.27
C SER A 126 -0.43 -6.56 -0.57
N PRO A 127 0.65 -6.03 0.05
CA PRO A 127 1.80 -5.57 -0.70
C PRO A 127 2.51 -6.73 -1.44
N ILE A 128 3.35 -6.38 -2.41
CA ILE A 128 4.29 -7.33 -3.01
C ILE A 128 5.26 -7.83 -1.93
N TYR A 129 5.80 -9.04 -2.14
CA TYR A 129 6.76 -9.61 -1.20
C TYR A 129 8.10 -8.88 -1.30
N LEU A 130 8.80 -8.81 -0.17
CA LEU A 130 10.21 -8.47 -0.13
C LEU A 130 11.03 -9.53 -0.88
N GLY A 131 12.03 -9.11 -1.63
CA GLY A 131 12.93 -10.00 -2.35
C GLY A 131 13.82 -10.79 -1.41
N GLU A 132 14.27 -11.97 -1.87
CA GLU A 132 15.03 -12.95 -1.06
C GLU A 132 16.38 -12.41 -0.55
N ARG A 133 16.82 -11.26 -1.06
CA ARG A 133 18.12 -10.66 -0.78
C ARG A 133 18.02 -9.27 -0.17
N VAL A 134 16.81 -8.79 0.18
CA VAL A 134 16.57 -7.42 0.64
C VAL A 134 17.48 -7.02 1.80
N TYR A 135 17.80 -7.93 2.70
CA TYR A 135 18.65 -7.73 3.89
C TYR A 135 20.15 -7.64 3.63
N GLU A 136 20.60 -7.90 2.40
CA GLU A 136 22.02 -7.76 2.07
C GLU A 136 22.45 -6.28 2.13
N GLU A 137 23.67 -6.01 2.60
CA GLU A 137 24.22 -4.67 2.84
C GLU A 137 24.06 -3.70 1.65
N LYS A 138 24.09 -4.23 0.43
CA LYS A 138 23.93 -3.44 -0.80
C LYS A 138 22.48 -3.00 -1.07
N PHE A 139 21.48 -3.57 -0.39
CA PHE A 139 20.05 -3.26 -0.57
C PHE A 139 19.52 -2.46 0.62
N ASP A 140 18.83 -3.08 1.58
CA ASP A 140 18.28 -2.40 2.75
C ASP A 140 18.47 -3.23 4.04
N VAL A 141 19.43 -2.79 4.85
CA VAL A 141 19.79 -3.42 6.14
C VAL A 141 18.73 -3.25 7.24
N GLU A 142 17.70 -2.45 7.01
CA GLU A 142 16.58 -2.33 7.94
C GLU A 142 15.71 -3.61 7.96
N PHE A 143 15.84 -4.48 6.93
CA PHE A 143 15.16 -5.77 6.84
C PHE A 143 16.07 -6.94 7.24
N SER A 144 15.47 -8.10 7.45
CA SER A 144 16.12 -9.38 7.75
C SER A 144 15.49 -10.52 6.92
N LYS A 145 16.00 -11.74 7.10
CA LYS A 145 15.38 -12.94 6.52
C LYS A 145 13.96 -13.17 7.07
N GLU A 146 13.76 -12.88 8.34
CA GLU A 146 12.46 -12.97 9.00
C GLU A 146 11.48 -11.97 8.41
N SER A 147 11.94 -10.76 8.05
CA SER A 147 11.13 -9.75 7.36
C SER A 147 10.53 -10.27 6.06
N ILE A 148 11.29 -11.08 5.30
CA ILE A 148 10.81 -11.70 4.06
C ILE A 148 9.62 -12.62 4.35
N GLN A 149 9.75 -13.46 5.38
CA GLN A 149 8.66 -14.36 5.76
C GLN A 149 7.44 -13.59 6.25
N VAL A 150 7.63 -12.56 7.09
CA VAL A 150 6.54 -11.67 7.53
C VAL A 150 5.82 -11.04 6.34
N SER A 151 6.57 -10.53 5.32
CA SER A 151 5.97 -9.93 4.12
C SER A 151 5.09 -10.91 3.34
N LYS A 152 5.49 -12.18 3.25
CA LYS A 152 4.69 -13.25 2.62
C LYS A 152 3.45 -13.60 3.43
N ASP A 153 3.57 -13.62 4.76
CA ASP A 153 2.46 -13.95 5.66
C ASP A 153 1.37 -12.87 5.67
N LEU A 154 1.69 -11.61 5.30
CA LEU A 154 0.71 -10.52 5.22
C LEU A 154 -0.47 -10.86 4.30
N GLU A 155 -0.23 -11.54 3.19
CA GLU A 155 -1.26 -11.92 2.24
C GLU A 155 -2.41 -12.67 2.91
N ASN A 156 -2.09 -13.74 3.63
CA ASN A 156 -3.08 -14.57 4.32
C ASN A 156 -3.76 -13.82 5.49
N VAL A 157 -3.03 -12.93 6.15
CA VAL A 157 -3.59 -12.10 7.23
C VAL A 157 -4.59 -11.11 6.65
N TYR A 158 -4.25 -10.43 5.56
CA TYR A 158 -5.11 -9.40 4.95
C TYR A 158 -6.36 -10.00 4.30
N GLU A 159 -6.25 -11.19 3.69
CA GLU A 159 -7.42 -11.91 3.17
C GLU A 159 -8.43 -12.19 4.28
N ARG A 160 -7.99 -12.73 5.44
CA ARG A 160 -8.87 -12.96 6.59
C ARG A 160 -9.46 -11.67 7.16
N ILE A 161 -8.71 -10.56 7.14
CA ILE A 161 -9.22 -9.25 7.55
C ILE A 161 -10.29 -8.80 6.57
N ALA A 162 -10.06 -8.91 5.27
CA ALA A 162 -11.02 -8.52 4.26
C ALA A 162 -12.34 -9.31 4.38
N ASP A 163 -12.25 -10.62 4.60
CA ASP A 163 -13.41 -11.48 4.86
C ASP A 163 -14.16 -11.04 6.14
N LYS A 164 -13.44 -10.81 7.23
CA LYS A 164 -14.01 -10.40 8.51
C LYS A 164 -14.75 -9.06 8.43
N TRP A 165 -14.17 -8.11 7.67
CA TRP A 165 -14.71 -6.75 7.53
C TRP A 165 -15.68 -6.63 6.35
N ASN A 166 -15.86 -7.70 5.57
CA ASN A 166 -16.68 -7.73 4.34
C ASN A 166 -16.27 -6.59 3.38
N ILE A 167 -14.99 -6.51 3.07
CA ILE A 167 -14.39 -5.55 2.15
C ILE A 167 -13.69 -6.28 0.99
N HIS A 168 -13.37 -5.54 -0.07
CA HIS A 168 -12.69 -6.10 -1.23
C HIS A 168 -11.20 -6.36 -0.92
N PHE A 169 -10.65 -7.39 -1.56
CA PHE A 169 -9.25 -7.80 -1.39
C PHE A 169 -8.55 -8.02 -2.74
N LEU A 170 -7.28 -7.64 -2.83
CA LEU A 170 -6.42 -7.91 -3.97
C LEU A 170 -5.01 -8.27 -3.50
N ARG A 171 -4.45 -9.34 -4.06
CA ARG A 171 -3.06 -9.75 -3.83
C ARG A 171 -2.17 -9.09 -4.86
N ALA A 172 -1.35 -8.10 -4.47
CA ALA A 172 -0.46 -7.44 -5.42
C ALA A 172 0.59 -8.40 -5.99
N GLN A 173 1.03 -9.38 -5.21
CA GLN A 173 2.02 -10.39 -5.61
C GLN A 173 1.57 -11.24 -6.81
N ASP A 174 0.28 -11.43 -7.02
CA ASP A 174 -0.25 -12.18 -8.18
C ASP A 174 0.00 -11.46 -9.51
N TYR A 175 0.28 -10.17 -9.47
CA TYR A 175 0.42 -9.33 -10.67
C TYR A 175 1.81 -8.73 -10.85
N ALA A 176 2.53 -8.49 -9.76
CA ALA A 176 3.83 -7.84 -9.79
C ALA A 176 4.71 -8.31 -8.63
N SER A 177 6.02 -8.23 -8.84
CA SER A 177 7.04 -8.56 -7.84
C SER A 177 7.98 -7.37 -7.65
N CYS A 178 8.75 -7.39 -6.57
CA CYS A 178 9.78 -6.39 -6.32
C CYS A 178 10.87 -6.40 -7.41
N SER A 179 11.51 -5.27 -7.62
CA SER A 179 12.64 -5.12 -8.54
C SER A 179 13.88 -5.85 -8.02
N GLU A 180 14.65 -6.45 -8.93
CA GLU A 180 15.98 -6.98 -8.62
C GLU A 180 16.98 -5.86 -8.22
N THR A 181 16.65 -4.59 -8.53
CA THR A 181 17.53 -3.45 -8.25
C THR A 181 17.64 -3.17 -6.76
N ASP A 182 16.53 -3.29 -5.99
CA ASP A 182 16.50 -3.00 -4.56
C ASP A 182 15.81 -4.05 -3.70
N GLN A 183 15.18 -5.04 -4.33
CA GLN A 183 14.49 -6.15 -3.65
C GLN A 183 13.27 -5.71 -2.81
N GLU A 184 12.73 -4.50 -3.06
CA GLU A 184 11.64 -3.92 -2.27
C GLU A 184 10.56 -3.26 -3.14
N HIS A 185 10.96 -2.46 -4.13
CA HIS A 185 10.04 -1.61 -4.87
C HIS A 185 9.66 -2.18 -6.25
N LEU A 186 8.50 -1.76 -6.74
CA LEU A 186 8.05 -2.04 -8.11
C LEU A 186 8.93 -1.30 -9.13
N ASN A 187 9.29 -1.98 -10.21
CA ASN A 187 9.79 -1.30 -11.41
C ASN A 187 8.61 -0.80 -12.27
N ALA A 188 8.90 -0.13 -13.40
CA ALA A 188 7.88 0.42 -14.28
C ALA A 188 6.89 -0.64 -14.82
N ASP A 189 7.37 -1.85 -15.16
CA ASP A 189 6.51 -2.96 -15.61
C ASP A 189 5.62 -3.47 -14.48
N GLY A 190 6.16 -3.58 -13.25
CA GLY A 190 5.40 -3.92 -12.05
C GLY A 190 4.29 -2.92 -11.77
N HIS A 191 4.59 -1.62 -11.83
CA HIS A 191 3.57 -0.57 -11.72
C HIS A 191 2.47 -0.70 -12.76
N LYS A 192 2.83 -0.98 -14.02
CA LYS A 192 1.86 -1.17 -15.09
C LYS A 192 0.94 -2.35 -14.83
N LYS A 193 1.50 -3.51 -14.49
CA LYS A 193 0.73 -4.73 -14.23
C LYS A 193 -0.20 -4.58 -13.02
N LEU A 194 0.31 -4.01 -11.93
CA LEU A 194 -0.48 -3.76 -10.74
C LEU A 194 -1.59 -2.72 -11.00
N GLY A 195 -1.29 -1.62 -11.71
CA GLY A 195 -2.26 -0.60 -12.08
C GLY A 195 -3.42 -1.16 -12.90
N GLU A 196 -3.15 -2.03 -13.87
CA GLU A 196 -4.17 -2.71 -14.66
C GLU A 196 -5.01 -3.68 -13.81
N ALA A 197 -4.39 -4.36 -12.85
CA ALA A 197 -5.11 -5.27 -11.94
C ALA A 197 -6.05 -4.50 -11.00
N ILE A 198 -5.54 -3.41 -10.40
CA ILE A 198 -6.33 -2.54 -9.53
C ILE A 198 -7.48 -1.90 -10.34
N TYR A 199 -7.23 -1.41 -11.56
CA TYR A 199 -8.28 -0.88 -12.42
C TYR A 199 -9.42 -1.88 -12.65
N ARG A 200 -9.09 -3.14 -13.00
CA ARG A 200 -10.11 -4.18 -13.19
C ARG A 200 -10.94 -4.42 -11.93
N CYS A 201 -10.29 -4.45 -10.76
CA CYS A 201 -10.96 -4.62 -9.49
C CYS A 201 -11.86 -3.42 -9.17
N VAL A 202 -11.33 -2.21 -9.25
CA VAL A 202 -12.07 -0.96 -8.98
C VAL A 202 -13.28 -0.81 -9.89
N SER A 203 -13.16 -1.12 -11.18
CA SER A 203 -14.27 -1.04 -12.14
C SER A 203 -15.43 -2.02 -11.85
N GLN A 204 -15.23 -3.02 -11.00
CA GLN A 204 -16.28 -3.92 -10.54
C GLN A 204 -16.93 -3.45 -9.23
N ILE A 205 -16.25 -2.58 -8.49
CA ILE A 205 -16.70 -2.08 -7.19
C ILE A 205 -17.55 -0.81 -7.37
N ILE A 206 -17.12 0.10 -8.25
CA ILE A 206 -17.75 1.42 -8.39
C ILE A 206 -18.02 1.84 -9.83
#